data_8720e36290d41b2db9262797b77b0931
#
_entry.id   8720e36290d41b2db9262797b77b0931
#
_cell.length_a   1.000
_cell.length_b   1.000
_cell.length_c   1.000
_cell.angle_alpha   90.00
_cell.angle_beta   90.00
_cell.angle_gamma   90.00
#
_symmetry.space_group_name_H-M   'P 1'
#
loop_
_entity.id
_entity.type
_entity.pdbx_description
1 polymer ?
#
loop_
_entity_poly.entity_id
_entity_poly.type
_entity_poly.pdbx_seq_one_letter_code
_entity_poly.pdbx_strand_id
1 'polypeptide(L)'
;KLICLIRLRWFSIGLFVFLAAPSMFSGALQRSSLIIYVGILSLLFIFNLMTHLVFVAPRKSITPLFICFQLALDLVVLTSLLLISGGFANPFVGLFLLNASLGGVLIRGKYSWPFLFLCHALIVALQIIYIEDHLSIFNQTMSSWMIVSHILIFSAWIVMRSLGSYLENHFEYNSKIRI
;
A
#
# COMPACT_ATOMS: atom_id res chain seq x y z
N LYS A 1 2.13 14.12 8.82
CA LYS A 1 2.19 12.73 8.33
C LYS A 1 0.80 12.10 8.18
N LEU A 2 -0.05 12.04 9.23
CA LEU A 2 -1.38 11.43 9.14
C LEU A 2 -2.32 12.10 8.14
N ILE A 3 -2.33 13.43 8.07
CA ILE A 3 -3.14 14.18 7.09
C ILE A 3 -2.75 13.80 5.65
N CYS A 4 -1.46 13.60 5.40
CA CYS A 4 -0.97 13.15 4.10
C CYS A 4 -1.50 11.74 3.76
N LEU A 5 -1.46 10.79 4.72
CA LEU A 5 -2.01 9.45 4.55
C LEU A 5 -3.50 9.46 4.27
N ILE A 6 -4.27 10.27 5.01
CA ILE A 6 -5.72 10.40 4.82
C ILE A 6 -6.05 10.93 3.42
N ARG A 7 -5.34 11.97 2.97
CA ARG A 7 -5.52 12.54 1.62
C ARG A 7 -5.18 11.54 0.54
N LEU A 8 -4.06 10.81 0.71
CA LEU A 8 -3.66 9.77 -0.23
C LEU A 8 -4.70 8.65 -0.30
N ARG A 9 -5.26 8.25 0.84
CA ARG A 9 -6.31 7.22 0.90
C ARG A 9 -7.60 7.67 0.22
N TRP A 10 -8.00 8.94 0.36
CA TRP A 10 -9.12 9.50 -0.40
C TRP A 10 -8.87 9.41 -1.90
N PHE A 11 -7.66 9.75 -2.34
CA PHE A 11 -7.26 9.60 -3.73
C PHE A 11 -7.31 8.14 -4.19
N SER A 12 -6.77 7.21 -3.38
CA SER A 12 -6.79 5.77 -3.68
C SER A 12 -8.21 5.21 -3.78
N ILE A 13 -9.12 5.59 -2.87
CA ILE A 13 -10.53 5.19 -2.93
C ILE A 13 -11.16 5.69 -4.23
N GLY A 14 -10.98 6.96 -4.57
CA GLY A 14 -11.46 7.54 -5.83
C GLY A 14 -10.92 6.80 -7.07
N LEU A 15 -9.62 6.49 -7.06
CA LEU A 15 -8.96 5.73 -8.12
C LEU A 15 -9.56 4.32 -8.26
N PHE A 16 -9.73 3.57 -7.18
CA PHE A 16 -10.31 2.24 -7.21
C PHE A 16 -11.78 2.25 -7.68
N VAL A 17 -12.58 3.23 -7.27
CA VAL A 17 -13.94 3.40 -7.77
C VAL A 17 -13.93 3.68 -9.29
N PHE A 18 -13.04 4.56 -9.75
CA PHE A 18 -12.91 4.89 -11.18
C PHE A 18 -12.48 3.67 -12.01
N LEU A 19 -11.59 2.84 -11.48
CA LEU A 19 -11.04 1.67 -12.15
C LEU A 19 -11.96 0.44 -12.10
N ALA A 20 -12.99 0.44 -11.26
CA ALA A 20 -13.95 -0.67 -11.18
C ALA A 20 -14.66 -0.89 -12.54
N ALA A 21 -15.08 0.17 -13.22
CA ALA A 21 -15.76 0.06 -14.50
C ALA A 21 -14.89 -0.57 -15.60
N PRO A 22 -13.69 -0.06 -15.94
CA PRO A 22 -12.80 -0.73 -16.90
C PRO A 22 -12.44 -2.16 -16.51
N SER A 23 -12.27 -2.45 -15.21
CA SER A 23 -11.97 -3.81 -14.74
C SER A 23 -13.11 -4.79 -14.97
N MET A 24 -14.37 -4.32 -14.91
CA MET A 24 -15.53 -5.12 -15.28
C MET A 24 -15.61 -5.36 -16.79
N PHE A 25 -15.33 -4.34 -17.62
CA PHE A 25 -15.34 -4.47 -19.08
C PHE A 25 -14.23 -5.39 -19.59
N SER A 26 -13.06 -5.39 -18.95
CA SER A 26 -11.95 -6.29 -19.30
C SER A 26 -12.12 -7.72 -18.77
N GLY A 27 -13.15 -7.98 -17.96
CA GLY A 27 -13.36 -9.29 -17.32
C GLY A 27 -12.45 -9.56 -16.11
N ALA A 28 -11.58 -8.62 -15.74
CA ALA A 28 -10.72 -8.76 -14.57
C ALA A 28 -11.51 -8.74 -13.26
N LEU A 29 -12.65 -8.05 -13.22
CA LEU A 29 -13.57 -8.04 -12.08
C LEU A 29 -14.91 -8.66 -12.50
N GLN A 30 -15.23 -9.83 -11.93
CA GLN A 30 -16.50 -10.51 -12.18
C GLN A 30 -17.64 -9.82 -11.43
N ARG A 31 -18.87 -9.89 -11.96
CA ARG A 31 -20.06 -9.32 -11.33
C ARG A 31 -20.33 -9.90 -9.93
N SER A 32 -20.06 -11.19 -9.73
CA SER A 32 -20.17 -11.84 -8.42
C SER A 32 -19.23 -11.26 -7.37
N SER A 33 -18.06 -10.81 -7.78
CA SER A 33 -17.04 -10.22 -6.90
C SER A 33 -17.27 -8.73 -6.64
N LEU A 34 -18.15 -8.07 -7.40
CA LEU A 34 -18.43 -6.64 -7.27
C LEU A 34 -18.95 -6.26 -5.88
N ILE A 35 -19.82 -7.08 -5.29
CA ILE A 35 -20.38 -6.82 -3.94
C ILE A 35 -19.24 -6.81 -2.91
N ILE A 36 -18.32 -7.78 -3.00
CA ILE A 36 -17.15 -7.87 -2.10
C ILE A 36 -16.24 -6.68 -2.32
N TYR A 37 -15.97 -6.31 -3.58
CA TYR A 37 -15.16 -5.16 -3.96
C TYR A 37 -15.71 -3.85 -3.37
N VAL A 38 -16.99 -3.58 -3.56
CA VAL A 38 -17.67 -2.40 -3.01
C VAL A 38 -17.68 -2.44 -1.48
N GLY A 39 -17.89 -3.62 -0.88
CA GLY A 39 -17.82 -3.80 0.58
C GLY A 39 -16.46 -3.42 1.16
N ILE A 40 -15.37 -3.87 0.53
CA ILE A 40 -13.99 -3.53 0.95
C ILE A 40 -13.75 -2.02 0.82
N LEU A 41 -14.15 -1.39 -0.28
CA LEU A 41 -14.01 0.06 -0.47
C LEU A 41 -14.83 0.86 0.54
N SER A 42 -16.06 0.40 0.84
CA SER A 42 -16.91 1.05 1.85
C SER A 42 -16.30 0.97 3.24
N LEU A 43 -15.71 -0.17 3.60
CA LEU A 43 -14.98 -0.34 4.85
C LEU A 43 -13.78 0.61 4.94
N LEU A 44 -12.99 0.71 3.86
CA LEU A 44 -11.85 1.62 3.78
C LEU A 44 -12.29 3.09 3.89
N PHE A 45 -13.42 3.45 3.26
CA PHE A 45 -14.02 4.78 3.34
C PHE A 45 -14.40 5.13 4.79
N ILE A 46 -15.15 4.24 5.46
CA ILE A 46 -15.59 4.42 6.85
C ILE A 46 -14.36 4.54 7.77
N PHE A 47 -13.37 3.68 7.59
CA PHE A 47 -12.15 3.70 8.37
C PHE A 47 -11.37 5.01 8.18
N ASN A 48 -11.28 5.53 6.94
CA ASN A 48 -10.63 6.81 6.66
C ASN A 48 -11.38 7.99 7.29
N LEU A 49 -12.71 7.97 7.23
CA LEU A 49 -13.57 8.97 7.86
C LEU A 49 -13.41 8.96 9.38
N MET A 50 -13.45 7.77 10.00
CA MET A 50 -13.23 7.60 11.44
C MET A 50 -11.83 8.10 11.87
N THR A 51 -10.80 7.77 11.11
CA THR A 51 -9.43 8.26 11.38
C THR A 51 -9.38 9.78 11.32
N HIS A 52 -10.05 10.40 10.36
CA HIS A 52 -10.11 11.86 10.25
C HIS A 52 -10.81 12.49 11.45
N LEU A 53 -11.98 11.99 11.82
CA LEU A 53 -12.79 12.54 12.92
C LEU A 53 -12.14 12.35 14.29
N VAL A 54 -11.50 11.19 14.54
CA VAL A 54 -10.96 10.85 15.87
C VAL A 54 -9.58 11.46 16.13
N PHE A 55 -8.75 11.60 15.09
CA PHE A 55 -7.35 12.00 15.27
C PHE A 55 -7.00 13.35 14.67
N VAL A 56 -7.55 13.69 13.49
CA VAL A 56 -7.20 14.94 12.79
C VAL A 56 -8.01 16.11 13.34
N ALA A 57 -9.32 15.96 13.44
CA ALA A 57 -10.18 17.03 13.92
C ALA A 57 -9.79 17.51 15.34
N PRO A 58 -9.55 16.60 16.33
CA PRO A 58 -9.11 17.02 17.68
C PRO A 58 -7.59 17.24 17.81
N ARG A 59 -6.81 17.17 16.72
CA ARG A 59 -5.35 17.38 16.71
C ARG A 59 -4.58 16.50 17.71
N LYS A 60 -4.98 15.24 17.87
CA LYS A 60 -4.32 14.31 18.80
C LYS A 60 -2.90 13.97 18.34
N SER A 61 -2.02 13.70 19.32
CA SER A 61 -0.68 13.18 19.05
C SER A 61 -0.75 11.76 18.47
N ILE A 62 0.12 11.47 17.52
CA ILE A 62 0.11 10.22 16.76
C ILE A 62 1.41 9.47 17.00
N THR A 63 1.30 8.20 17.40
CA THR A 63 2.46 7.34 17.58
C THR A 63 2.97 6.77 16.26
N PRO A 64 4.28 6.48 16.12
CA PRO A 64 4.82 5.78 14.95
C PRO A 64 4.16 4.42 14.68
N LEU A 65 3.78 3.71 15.74
CA LEU A 65 3.06 2.45 15.66
C LEU A 65 1.70 2.62 14.98
N PHE A 66 0.98 3.70 15.29
CA PHE A 66 -0.30 3.98 14.66
C PHE A 66 -0.18 4.24 13.16
N ILE A 67 0.89 4.96 12.72
CA ILE A 67 1.18 5.16 11.29
C ILE A 67 1.48 3.82 10.61
N CYS A 68 2.28 2.96 11.26
CA CYS A 68 2.59 1.62 10.77
C CYS A 68 1.31 0.79 10.60
N PHE A 69 0.43 0.79 11.61
CA PHE A 69 -0.87 0.09 11.54
C PHE A 69 -1.75 0.59 10.40
N GLN A 70 -1.82 1.91 10.19
CA GLN A 70 -2.58 2.51 9.11
C GLN A 70 -2.10 2.06 7.72
N LEU A 71 -0.78 2.04 7.49
CA LEU A 71 -0.19 1.58 6.25
C LEU A 71 -0.31 0.05 6.07
N ALA A 72 -0.20 -0.72 7.15
CA ALA A 72 -0.42 -2.17 7.12
C ALA A 72 -1.87 -2.51 6.70
N LEU A 73 -2.84 -1.76 7.23
CA LEU A 73 -4.24 -1.92 6.83
C LEU A 73 -4.46 -1.59 5.36
N ASP A 74 -3.82 -0.53 4.83
CA ASP A 74 -3.88 -0.20 3.41
C ASP A 74 -3.31 -1.32 2.54
N LEU A 75 -2.23 -1.99 2.98
CA LEU A 75 -1.67 -3.15 2.28
C LEU A 75 -2.63 -4.34 2.29
N VAL A 76 -3.27 -4.64 3.42
CA VAL A 76 -4.26 -5.73 3.51
C VAL A 76 -5.44 -5.47 2.58
N VAL A 77 -5.96 -4.24 2.57
CA VAL A 77 -7.05 -3.83 1.67
C VAL A 77 -6.63 -3.96 0.20
N LEU A 78 -5.43 -3.46 -0.15
CA LEU A 78 -4.89 -3.59 -1.50
C LEU A 78 -4.77 -5.06 -1.92
N THR A 79 -4.21 -5.91 -1.05
CA THR A 79 -4.08 -7.35 -1.31
C THR A 79 -5.44 -8.00 -1.53
N SER A 80 -6.44 -7.68 -0.70
CA SER A 80 -7.80 -8.20 -0.83
C SER A 80 -8.45 -7.78 -2.15
N LEU A 81 -8.28 -6.52 -2.56
CA LEU A 81 -8.79 -6.02 -3.84
C LEU A 81 -8.11 -6.72 -5.03
N LEU A 82 -6.80 -6.94 -4.95
CA LEU A 82 -6.04 -7.65 -5.98
C LEU A 82 -6.49 -9.11 -6.11
N LEU A 83 -6.68 -9.82 -4.99
CA LEU A 83 -7.14 -11.21 -5.00
C LEU A 83 -8.45 -11.40 -5.79
N ILE A 84 -9.38 -10.48 -5.66
CA ILE A 84 -10.69 -10.56 -6.34
C ILE A 84 -10.69 -9.94 -7.75
N SER A 85 -9.60 -9.30 -8.18
CA SER A 85 -9.49 -8.60 -9.46
C SER A 85 -8.34 -9.07 -10.34
N GLY A 86 -7.90 -10.32 -10.21
CA GLY A 86 -6.89 -10.94 -11.09
C GLY A 86 -5.55 -11.25 -10.41
N GLY A 87 -5.44 -11.11 -9.10
CA GLY A 87 -4.27 -11.52 -8.33
C GLY A 87 -2.99 -10.81 -8.73
N PHE A 88 -1.90 -11.56 -8.81
CA PHE A 88 -0.57 -11.03 -9.16
C PHE A 88 -0.47 -10.53 -10.61
N ALA A 89 -1.32 -11.00 -11.53
CA ALA A 89 -1.36 -10.52 -12.92
C ALA A 89 -1.99 -9.12 -13.05
N ASN A 90 -2.65 -8.63 -12.01
CA ASN A 90 -3.26 -7.32 -12.03
C ASN A 90 -2.17 -6.22 -12.04
N PRO A 91 -2.18 -5.26 -12.99
CA PRO A 91 -1.16 -4.20 -13.07
C PRO A 91 -1.08 -3.33 -11.80
N PHE A 92 -2.15 -3.30 -10.99
CA PHE A 92 -2.16 -2.57 -9.71
C PHE A 92 -1.32 -3.22 -8.60
N VAL A 93 -0.72 -4.38 -8.83
CA VAL A 93 0.36 -4.92 -7.98
C VAL A 93 1.48 -3.88 -7.79
N GLY A 94 1.74 -3.03 -8.79
CA GLY A 94 2.68 -1.92 -8.67
C GLY A 94 2.39 -0.94 -7.51
N LEU A 95 1.16 -0.89 -6.98
CA LEU A 95 0.83 -0.08 -5.80
C LEU A 95 1.52 -0.56 -4.50
N PHE A 96 2.01 -1.80 -4.46
CA PHE A 96 2.91 -2.24 -3.38
C PHE A 96 4.18 -1.40 -3.32
N LEU A 97 4.72 -1.00 -4.48
CA LEU A 97 5.88 -0.11 -4.55
C LEU A 97 5.58 1.26 -3.91
N LEU A 98 4.40 1.82 -4.17
CA LEU A 98 3.96 3.07 -3.56
C LEU A 98 3.84 2.94 -2.04
N ASN A 99 3.22 1.86 -1.55
CA ASN A 99 3.08 1.60 -0.12
C ASN A 99 4.44 1.39 0.57
N ALA A 100 5.36 0.64 -0.04
CA ALA A 100 6.72 0.47 0.48
C ALA A 100 7.47 1.81 0.56
N SER A 101 7.35 2.64 -0.47
CA SER A 101 7.92 3.99 -0.51
C SER A 101 7.39 4.86 0.62
N LEU A 102 6.08 4.87 0.84
CA LEU A 102 5.45 5.60 1.94
C LEU A 102 5.90 5.08 3.31
N GLY A 103 6.00 3.75 3.45
CA GLY A 103 6.53 3.12 4.65
C GLY A 103 7.95 3.57 4.95
N GLY A 104 8.81 3.64 3.93
CA GLY A 104 10.19 4.14 4.05
C GLY A 104 10.27 5.57 4.60
N VAL A 105 9.42 6.48 4.11
CA VAL A 105 9.39 7.89 4.54
C VAL A 105 8.70 8.10 5.88
N LEU A 106 7.56 7.45 6.10
CA LEU A 106 6.65 7.80 7.18
C LEU A 106 6.91 7.01 8.47
N ILE A 107 7.32 5.72 8.34
CA ILE A 107 7.57 4.85 9.49
C ILE A 107 9.02 4.99 9.92
N ARG A 108 9.21 5.39 11.18
CA ARG A 108 10.53 5.57 11.78
C ARG A 108 10.88 4.45 12.74
N GLY A 109 12.20 4.25 12.91
CA GLY A 109 12.74 3.35 13.91
C GLY A 109 12.45 1.88 13.63
N LYS A 110 12.20 1.13 14.68
CA LYS A 110 12.10 -0.33 14.66
C LYS A 110 10.89 -0.88 13.88
N TYR A 111 9.86 -0.07 13.66
CA TYR A 111 8.64 -0.53 12.96
C TYR A 111 8.77 -0.56 11.43
N SER A 112 9.80 0.07 10.87
CA SER A 112 9.99 0.16 9.43
C SER A 112 10.35 -1.20 8.80
N TRP A 113 11.15 -2.02 9.47
CA TRP A 113 11.51 -3.35 9.00
C TRP A 113 10.33 -4.34 9.02
N PRO A 114 9.57 -4.49 10.12
CA PRO A 114 8.37 -5.32 10.14
C PRO A 114 7.37 -4.93 9.04
N PHE A 115 7.22 -3.64 8.76
CA PHE A 115 6.36 -3.18 7.68
C PHE A 115 6.86 -3.62 6.30
N LEU A 116 8.17 -3.53 6.03
CA LEU A 116 8.77 -4.02 4.79
C LEU A 116 8.57 -5.54 4.64
N PHE A 117 8.80 -6.31 5.73
CA PHE A 117 8.53 -7.74 5.71
C PHE A 117 7.07 -8.07 5.42
N LEU A 118 6.12 -7.29 5.96
CA LEU A 118 4.71 -7.44 5.65
C LEU A 118 4.43 -7.19 4.15
N CYS A 119 5.04 -6.16 3.54
CA CYS A 119 4.92 -5.93 2.09
C CYS A 119 5.37 -7.16 1.29
N HIS A 120 6.54 -7.71 1.64
CA HIS A 120 7.05 -8.90 0.94
C HIS A 120 6.20 -10.15 1.20
N ALA A 121 5.73 -10.38 2.41
CA ALA A 121 4.88 -11.53 2.75
C ALA A 121 3.56 -11.51 1.96
N LEU A 122 2.91 -10.36 1.85
CA LEU A 122 1.65 -10.23 1.11
C LEU A 122 1.84 -10.41 -0.40
N ILE A 123 2.92 -9.88 -0.97
CA ILE A 123 3.18 -10.08 -2.40
C ILE A 123 3.57 -11.54 -2.70
N VAL A 124 4.33 -12.20 -1.80
CA VAL A 124 4.59 -13.65 -1.91
C VAL A 124 3.30 -14.44 -1.86
N ALA A 125 2.38 -14.11 -0.97
CA ALA A 125 1.07 -14.78 -0.90
C ALA A 125 0.30 -14.64 -2.22
N LEU A 126 0.28 -13.44 -2.83
CA LEU A 126 -0.33 -13.24 -4.15
C LEU A 126 0.36 -14.05 -5.25
N GLN A 127 1.70 -14.17 -5.20
CA GLN A 127 2.48 -14.95 -6.15
C GLN A 127 2.19 -16.45 -6.03
N ILE A 128 2.12 -16.97 -4.81
CA ILE A 128 1.81 -18.40 -4.57
C ILE A 128 0.43 -18.74 -5.11
N ILE A 129 -0.60 -17.95 -4.77
CA ILE A 129 -1.95 -18.17 -5.25
C ILE A 129 -1.99 -18.10 -6.79
N TYR A 130 -1.29 -17.13 -7.38
CA TYR A 130 -1.22 -17.00 -8.83
C TYR A 130 -0.54 -18.21 -9.50
N ILE A 131 0.53 -18.75 -8.92
CA ILE A 131 1.22 -19.95 -9.44
C ILE A 131 0.29 -21.16 -9.37
N GLU A 132 -0.41 -21.38 -8.25
CA GLU A 132 -1.34 -22.49 -8.09
C GLU A 132 -2.45 -22.48 -9.16
N ASP A 133 -3.00 -21.30 -9.45
CA ASP A 133 -4.06 -21.13 -10.46
C ASP A 133 -3.57 -21.26 -11.90
N HIS A 134 -2.27 -21.04 -12.19
CA HIS A 134 -1.72 -20.90 -13.53
C HIS A 134 -0.50 -21.81 -13.79
N LEU A 135 -0.39 -22.93 -13.09
CA LEU A 135 0.78 -23.83 -13.16
C LEU A 135 1.13 -24.29 -14.59
N SER A 136 0.12 -24.48 -15.44
CA SER A 136 0.29 -24.89 -16.85
C SER A 136 0.84 -23.80 -17.78
N ILE A 137 0.71 -22.52 -17.38
CA ILE A 137 1.12 -21.36 -18.19
C ILE A 137 2.37 -20.68 -17.61
N PHE A 138 2.81 -21.14 -16.42
CA PHE A 138 3.94 -20.56 -15.73
C PHE A 138 5.24 -20.71 -16.54
N ASN A 139 5.85 -19.60 -16.90
CA ASN A 139 7.06 -19.55 -17.71
C ASN A 139 8.18 -18.74 -17.04
N GLN A 140 9.38 -18.80 -17.63
CA GLN A 140 10.56 -18.10 -17.13
C GLN A 140 10.38 -16.59 -17.02
N THR A 141 9.61 -15.97 -17.92
CA THR A 141 9.34 -14.53 -17.88
C THR A 141 8.53 -14.16 -16.64
N MET A 142 7.52 -14.92 -16.28
CA MET A 142 6.72 -14.69 -15.08
C MET A 142 7.55 -14.85 -13.80
N SER A 143 8.40 -15.87 -13.71
CA SER A 143 9.29 -16.04 -12.56
C SER A 143 10.24 -14.86 -12.40
N SER A 144 10.76 -14.31 -13.50
CA SER A 144 11.61 -13.12 -13.50
C SER A 144 10.86 -11.89 -12.97
N TRP A 145 9.62 -11.66 -13.37
CA TRP A 145 8.80 -10.56 -12.86
C TRP A 145 8.50 -10.68 -11.37
N MET A 146 8.31 -11.89 -10.86
CA MET A 146 8.14 -12.12 -9.43
C MET A 146 9.36 -11.67 -8.64
N ILE A 147 10.57 -12.04 -9.07
CA ILE A 147 11.82 -11.62 -8.45
C ILE A 147 12.03 -10.11 -8.54
N VAL A 148 11.82 -9.54 -9.73
CA VAL A 148 11.98 -8.10 -9.98
C VAL A 148 11.07 -7.28 -9.08
N SER A 149 9.83 -7.71 -8.83
CA SER A 149 8.90 -7.00 -7.94
C SER A 149 9.46 -6.85 -6.51
N HIS A 150 10.11 -7.88 -5.97
CA HIS A 150 10.75 -7.79 -4.65
C HIS A 150 11.96 -6.84 -4.63
N ILE A 151 12.78 -6.87 -5.68
CA ILE A 151 13.92 -5.97 -5.82
C ILE A 151 13.45 -4.51 -5.89
N LEU A 152 12.41 -4.24 -6.67
CA LEU A 152 11.85 -2.89 -6.80
C LEU A 152 11.26 -2.37 -5.49
N ILE A 153 10.48 -3.20 -4.77
CA ILE A 153 9.90 -2.83 -3.47
C ILE A 153 11.01 -2.51 -2.45
N PHE A 154 12.02 -3.37 -2.36
CA PHE A 154 13.13 -3.17 -1.45
C PHE A 154 13.94 -1.91 -1.79
N SER A 155 14.26 -1.72 -3.08
CA SER A 155 15.00 -0.55 -3.56
C SER A 155 14.26 0.75 -3.29
N ALA A 156 12.97 0.80 -3.59
CA ALA A 156 12.13 1.97 -3.34
C ALA A 156 12.06 2.31 -1.84
N TRP A 157 11.90 1.29 -1.01
CA TRP A 157 11.88 1.48 0.44
C TRP A 157 13.22 2.05 0.95
N ILE A 158 14.39 1.53 0.50
CA ILE A 158 15.72 2.04 0.89
C ILE A 158 15.88 3.50 0.48
N VAL A 159 15.59 3.82 -0.79
CA VAL A 159 15.73 5.19 -1.31
C VAL A 159 14.87 6.16 -0.53
N MET A 160 13.61 5.81 -0.31
CA MET A 160 12.66 6.67 0.38
C MET A 160 12.96 6.79 1.88
N ARG A 161 13.49 5.74 2.51
CA ARG A 161 13.97 5.79 3.88
C ARG A 161 15.17 6.72 4.04
N SER A 162 16.14 6.65 3.12
CA SER A 162 17.30 7.53 3.08
C SER A 162 16.89 8.99 2.88
N LEU A 163 15.97 9.24 1.95
CA LEU A 163 15.42 10.58 1.71
C LEU A 163 14.68 11.12 2.95
N GLY A 164 13.86 10.29 3.59
CA GLY A 164 13.15 10.66 4.81
C GLY A 164 14.10 11.08 5.93
N SER A 165 15.18 10.32 6.14
CA SER A 165 16.21 10.64 7.14
C SER A 165 16.97 11.93 6.81
N TYR A 166 17.31 12.11 5.53
CA TYR A 166 17.97 13.34 5.06
C TYR A 166 17.12 14.58 5.32
N LEU A 167 15.85 14.55 4.94
CA LEU A 167 14.93 15.67 5.13
C LEU A 167 14.77 16.02 6.61
N GLU A 168 14.68 15.03 7.50
CA GLU A 168 14.60 15.28 8.95
C GLU A 168 15.80 16.00 9.50
N ASN A 169 16.99 15.50 9.19
CA ASN A 169 18.23 16.09 9.65
C ASN A 169 18.37 17.54 9.17
N HIS A 170 17.91 17.80 7.93
CA HIS A 170 17.94 19.15 7.36
C HIS A 170 16.95 20.10 8.05
N PHE A 171 15.75 19.63 8.38
CA PHE A 171 14.77 20.44 9.11
C PHE A 171 15.19 20.71 10.56
N GLU A 172 15.77 19.73 11.25
CA GLU A 172 16.29 19.93 12.60
C GLU A 172 17.46 20.93 12.63
N TYR A 173 18.36 20.84 11.66
CA TYR A 173 19.48 21.79 11.52
C TYR A 173 18.96 23.24 11.33
N ASN A 174 18.05 23.45 10.40
CA ASN A 174 17.48 24.78 10.11
C ASN A 174 16.66 25.35 11.28
N SER A 175 16.02 24.51 12.09
CA SER A 175 15.29 24.97 13.27
C SER A 175 16.22 25.48 14.39
N LYS A 176 17.42 24.89 14.51
CA LYS A 176 18.43 25.32 15.49
C LYS A 176 19.14 26.63 15.14
N ILE A 177 19.18 26.99 13.84
CA ILE A 177 19.80 28.24 13.38
C ILE A 177 18.88 29.46 13.55
N ARG A 178 17.57 29.23 13.68
CA ARG A 178 16.57 30.32 13.80
C ARG A 178 16.30 30.76 15.25
N ILE A 179 17.00 30.20 16.21
CA ILE A 179 16.98 30.61 17.63
C ILE A 179 18.20 31.48 17.92
#